data_bf221277db47cb5524d158a950387aa9
#
_entry.id   bf221277db47cb5524d158a950387aa9
#
_cell.length_a   1.000
_cell.length_b   1.000
_cell.length_c   1.000
_cell.angle_alpha   90.00
_cell.angle_beta   90.00
_cell.angle_gamma   90.00
#
_symmetry.space_group_name_H-M   'P 1'
#
loop_
_entity.id
_entity.type
_entity.pdbx_description
1 polymer ?
#
loop_
_entity_poly.entity_id
_entity_poly.type
_entity_poly.pdbx_seq_one_letter_code
_entity_poly.pdbx_strand_id
1 'polypeptide(L)'
;MNALPEYIDGIPNIAGREKDIEAAVKAAAKKELYRPASNIDFGSIHSAFAIALHMHQPLIPAGGGDLHTAEVISNLKHMMDNQHIGDNHNAPVFAWCYKRIGEFVPQLLGEGKQPRAMLEYSGTLLHGLRQMGCHDVIDSLKRVTCDPAIWHCVEWLGCPWGHAVAPSTPVQDFAWHVKAWQHHFAAIFGLDAVGRVQGFSPSEMALPNHPDVAYAFVKTLQDCGFRWVLVQEHTVEQPANGHGPEKKHLPHRLVCTSSTGETAEIIAIIKTQGSDTKLVAQMQPYYEAKSL
;
A
#
# COMPACT_ATOMS: atom_id res chain seq x y z
N MET A 1 -18.26 -18.06 2.71
CA MET A 1 -17.18 -18.43 1.77
C MET A 1 -16.02 -18.96 2.60
N ASN A 2 -15.40 -20.07 2.18
CA ASN A 2 -14.23 -20.59 2.91
C ASN A 2 -13.09 -19.56 2.83
N ALA A 3 -12.43 -19.34 3.98
CA ALA A 3 -11.25 -18.48 4.02
C ALA A 3 -10.16 -19.02 3.07
N LEU A 4 -9.44 -18.14 2.41
CA LEU A 4 -8.28 -18.52 1.60
C LEU A 4 -7.17 -19.01 2.54
N PRO A 5 -6.50 -20.13 2.24
CA PRO A 5 -5.31 -20.49 2.99
C PRO A 5 -4.22 -19.44 2.77
N GLU A 6 -3.53 -19.05 3.82
CA GLU A 6 -2.46 -18.03 3.75
C GLU A 6 -1.21 -18.57 3.02
N TYR A 7 -0.98 -19.89 3.12
CA TYR A 7 0.12 -20.60 2.47
C TYR A 7 -0.37 -21.85 1.76
N ILE A 8 0.25 -22.18 0.64
CA ILE A 8 0.08 -23.42 -0.13
C ILE A 8 1.47 -24.02 -0.33
N ASP A 9 1.70 -25.23 0.18
CA ASP A 9 3.00 -25.92 0.11
C ASP A 9 4.20 -25.07 0.58
N GLY A 10 3.99 -24.28 1.62
CA GLY A 10 5.02 -23.39 2.18
C GLY A 10 5.26 -22.07 1.42
N ILE A 11 4.54 -21.84 0.33
CA ILE A 11 4.61 -20.62 -0.49
C ILE A 11 3.42 -19.72 -0.15
N PRO A 12 3.60 -18.39 -0.07
CA PRO A 12 2.48 -17.46 0.11
C PRO A 12 1.43 -17.65 -0.98
N ASN A 13 0.17 -17.63 -0.60
CA ASN A 13 -0.93 -17.75 -1.55
C ASN A 13 -1.08 -16.45 -2.36
N ILE A 14 -0.47 -16.42 -3.54
CA ILE A 14 -0.39 -15.23 -4.42
C ILE A 14 -1.08 -15.40 -5.77
N ALA A 15 -1.73 -16.53 -6.02
CA ALA A 15 -2.40 -16.83 -7.30
C ALA A 15 -3.47 -17.92 -7.15
N GLY A 16 -4.29 -18.10 -8.21
CA GLY A 16 -5.22 -19.23 -8.35
C GLY A 16 -6.64 -18.97 -7.82
N ARG A 17 -6.94 -17.79 -7.28
CA ARG A 17 -8.27 -17.40 -6.79
C ARG A 17 -8.73 -16.07 -7.40
N GLU A 18 -8.32 -15.78 -8.63
CA GLU A 18 -8.60 -14.51 -9.35
C GLU A 18 -10.10 -14.21 -9.39
N LYS A 19 -10.94 -15.22 -9.67
CA LYS A 19 -12.39 -15.05 -9.74
C LYS A 19 -13.03 -14.65 -8.41
N ASP A 20 -12.50 -15.16 -7.30
CA ASP A 20 -13.02 -14.81 -5.97
C ASP A 20 -12.62 -13.38 -5.61
N ILE A 21 -11.37 -13.00 -5.93
CA ILE A 21 -10.86 -11.62 -5.74
C ILE A 21 -11.69 -10.65 -6.58
N GLU A 22 -11.86 -10.91 -7.88
CA GLU A 22 -12.70 -10.09 -8.76
C GLU A 22 -14.13 -9.94 -8.24
N ALA A 23 -14.74 -11.03 -7.78
CA ALA A 23 -16.10 -11.00 -7.25
C ALA A 23 -16.19 -10.12 -6.00
N ALA A 24 -15.23 -10.23 -5.08
CA ALA A 24 -15.18 -9.43 -3.86
C ALA A 24 -15.00 -7.93 -4.19
N VAL A 25 -14.06 -7.61 -5.07
CA VAL A 25 -13.79 -6.23 -5.51
C VAL A 25 -15.02 -5.63 -6.22
N LYS A 26 -15.64 -6.36 -7.15
CA LYS A 26 -16.86 -5.92 -7.86
C LYS A 26 -18.05 -5.71 -6.90
N ALA A 27 -18.20 -6.56 -5.89
CA ALA A 27 -19.25 -6.42 -4.89
C ALA A 27 -19.10 -5.16 -4.03
N ALA A 28 -17.87 -4.76 -3.75
CA ALA A 28 -17.56 -3.58 -2.96
C ALA A 28 -17.54 -2.28 -3.79
N ALA A 29 -17.21 -2.34 -5.10
CA ALA A 29 -17.04 -1.18 -5.97
C ALA A 29 -18.29 -0.28 -6.08
N LYS A 30 -19.48 -0.81 -5.82
CA LYS A 30 -20.77 -0.08 -5.86
C LYS A 30 -21.18 0.53 -4.52
N LYS A 31 -20.37 0.35 -3.48
CA LYS A 31 -20.71 0.78 -2.11
C LYS A 31 -19.88 2.00 -1.73
N GLU A 32 -20.53 2.95 -1.08
CA GLU A 32 -19.81 3.95 -0.27
C GLU A 32 -19.36 3.26 1.01
N LEU A 33 -18.06 3.06 1.18
CA LEU A 33 -17.53 2.24 2.26
C LEU A 33 -17.28 3.08 3.53
N TYR A 34 -16.50 4.13 3.41
CA TYR A 34 -15.97 4.86 4.56
C TYR A 34 -16.86 6.01 5.04
N ARG A 35 -17.55 6.69 4.13
CA ARG A 35 -18.40 7.84 4.46
C ARG A 35 -19.54 7.49 5.40
N PRO A 36 -20.33 6.43 5.18
CA PRO A 36 -21.44 6.09 6.07
C PRO A 36 -21.00 5.72 7.49
N ALA A 37 -19.75 5.21 7.63
CA ALA A 37 -19.19 4.81 8.92
C ALA A 37 -18.44 5.94 9.65
N SER A 38 -18.29 7.14 9.03
CA SER A 38 -17.37 8.15 9.54
C SER A 38 -18.03 9.27 10.35
N ASN A 39 -19.34 9.45 10.29
CA ASN A 39 -20.05 10.58 10.93
C ASN A 39 -19.43 11.97 10.62
N ILE A 40 -18.74 12.11 9.48
CA ILE A 40 -18.10 13.36 9.08
C ILE A 40 -19.12 14.26 8.38
N ASP A 41 -19.31 15.45 8.91
CA ASP A 41 -20.01 16.53 8.21
C ASP A 41 -19.05 17.29 7.31
N PHE A 42 -19.06 16.98 6.01
CA PHE A 42 -18.20 17.63 5.01
C PHE A 42 -18.45 19.13 4.88
N GLY A 43 -19.65 19.62 5.24
CA GLY A 43 -19.97 21.05 5.22
C GLY A 43 -19.23 21.86 6.29
N SER A 44 -18.81 21.21 7.36
CA SER A 44 -18.09 21.83 8.48
C SER A 44 -16.57 21.75 8.39
N ILE A 45 -16.03 21.05 7.37
CA ILE A 45 -14.58 20.89 7.21
C ILE A 45 -13.96 22.16 6.63
N HIS A 46 -13.03 22.77 7.37
CA HIS A 46 -12.25 23.93 6.92
C HIS A 46 -10.89 23.54 6.34
N SER A 47 -10.33 22.42 6.78
CA SER A 47 -9.06 21.89 6.28
C SER A 47 -9.04 20.39 6.43
N ALA A 48 -8.28 19.71 5.56
CA ALA A 48 -8.05 18.27 5.63
C ALA A 48 -6.60 17.96 5.26
N PHE A 49 -6.04 16.97 5.92
CA PHE A 49 -4.79 16.36 5.50
C PHE A 49 -4.93 14.84 5.56
N ALA A 50 -4.11 14.13 4.79
CA ALA A 50 -4.11 12.68 4.77
C ALA A 50 -2.70 12.15 4.99
N ILE A 51 -2.60 11.06 5.74
CA ILE A 51 -1.35 10.33 5.98
C ILE A 51 -1.47 8.96 5.34
N ALA A 52 -0.55 8.64 4.43
CA ALA A 52 -0.34 7.31 3.89
C ALA A 52 0.99 6.76 4.44
N LEU A 53 0.91 5.71 5.25
CA LEU A 53 2.06 5.05 5.84
C LEU A 53 2.53 3.94 4.90
N HIS A 54 3.71 4.13 4.30
CA HIS A 54 4.38 3.17 3.44
C HIS A 54 5.29 2.25 4.26
N MET A 55 5.03 0.95 4.21
CA MET A 55 5.77 -0.07 4.95
C MET A 55 6.28 -1.15 3.99
N HIS A 56 7.60 -1.26 3.89
CA HIS A 56 8.25 -2.20 3.00
C HIS A 56 9.51 -2.80 3.62
N GLN A 57 9.73 -4.10 3.35
CA GLN A 57 11.01 -4.80 3.53
C GLN A 57 11.15 -5.82 2.40
N PRO A 58 12.29 -5.84 1.68
CA PRO A 58 12.51 -6.82 0.63
C PRO A 58 12.79 -8.21 1.21
N LEU A 59 12.61 -9.21 0.37
CA LEU A 59 13.21 -10.52 0.55
C LEU A 59 14.59 -10.48 -0.07
N ILE A 60 15.58 -11.05 0.60
CA ILE A 60 16.97 -11.10 0.16
C ILE A 60 17.51 -12.51 0.21
N PRO A 61 18.43 -12.91 -0.70
CA PRO A 61 19.20 -14.15 -0.55
C PRO A 61 20.22 -13.99 0.58
N ALA A 62 20.27 -14.95 1.47
CA ALA A 62 21.20 -14.99 2.60
C ALA A 62 21.94 -16.34 2.68
N GLY A 63 23.03 -16.41 3.42
CA GLY A 63 23.75 -17.66 3.70
C GLY A 63 24.96 -17.93 2.83
N GLY A 64 25.59 -16.90 2.25
CA GLY A 64 26.88 -17.04 1.57
C GLY A 64 26.87 -16.54 0.13
N GLY A 65 27.98 -16.80 -0.59
CA GLY A 65 28.18 -16.30 -1.96
C GLY A 65 27.55 -17.13 -3.07
N ASP A 66 26.85 -18.22 -2.76
CA ASP A 66 26.23 -19.11 -3.75
C ASP A 66 24.70 -18.94 -3.73
N LEU A 67 24.14 -18.35 -4.79
CA LEU A 67 22.72 -18.14 -4.93
C LEU A 67 21.90 -19.43 -5.05
N HIS A 68 22.53 -20.56 -5.44
CA HIS A 68 21.81 -21.84 -5.51
C HIS A 68 21.55 -22.47 -4.14
N THR A 69 22.31 -22.07 -3.14
CA THR A 69 22.17 -22.55 -1.75
C THR A 69 21.68 -21.47 -0.79
N ALA A 70 21.48 -20.25 -1.29
CA ALA A 70 21.03 -19.14 -0.48
C ALA A 70 19.58 -19.35 0.00
N GLU A 71 19.36 -19.08 1.27
CA GLU A 71 18.01 -19.00 1.83
C GLU A 71 17.41 -17.63 1.52
N VAL A 72 16.13 -17.58 1.12
CA VAL A 72 15.41 -16.32 0.92
C VAL A 72 14.76 -15.90 2.22
N ILE A 73 15.28 -14.82 2.82
CA ILE A 73 14.81 -14.28 4.11
C ILE A 73 14.35 -12.83 3.98
N SER A 74 13.59 -12.37 4.95
CA SER A 74 13.28 -10.94 5.08
C SER A 74 14.57 -10.15 5.38
N ASN A 75 14.73 -8.99 4.72
CA ASN A 75 15.79 -8.05 5.08
C ASN A 75 15.69 -7.61 6.55
N LEU A 76 14.48 -7.49 7.11
CA LEU A 76 14.29 -7.19 8.53
C LEU A 76 14.91 -8.28 9.41
N LYS A 77 14.81 -9.56 9.03
CA LYS A 77 15.47 -10.65 9.74
C LYS A 77 16.98 -10.48 9.70
N HIS A 78 17.53 -10.22 8.52
CA HIS A 78 18.95 -9.97 8.37
C HIS A 78 19.43 -8.81 9.26
N MET A 79 18.69 -7.72 9.28
CA MET A 79 19.00 -6.56 10.14
C MET A 79 18.96 -6.93 11.62
N MET A 80 17.94 -7.69 12.07
CA MET A 80 17.84 -8.14 13.46
C MET A 80 18.98 -9.05 13.89
N ASP A 81 19.41 -9.94 13.00
CA ASP A 81 20.50 -10.87 13.25
C ASP A 81 21.89 -10.16 13.23
N ASN A 82 21.98 -8.99 12.62
CA ASN A 82 23.22 -8.25 12.38
C ASN A 82 23.15 -6.79 12.87
N GLN A 83 22.58 -6.54 14.05
CA GLN A 83 22.34 -5.20 14.57
C GLN A 83 23.58 -4.30 14.71
N HIS A 84 24.78 -4.91 14.73
CA HIS A 84 26.06 -4.21 14.82
C HIS A 84 26.54 -3.64 13.49
N ILE A 85 25.84 -3.90 12.36
CA ILE A 85 26.22 -3.45 11.03
C ILE A 85 25.39 -2.24 10.63
N GLY A 86 26.02 -1.07 10.42
CA GLY A 86 25.37 0.14 9.91
C GLY A 86 24.09 0.50 10.68
N ASP A 87 22.99 0.73 9.96
CA ASP A 87 21.70 1.13 10.54
C ASP A 87 20.82 -0.05 11.00
N ASN A 88 21.33 -1.27 10.99
CA ASN A 88 20.56 -2.46 11.36
C ASN A 88 20.05 -2.43 12.81
N HIS A 89 20.68 -1.66 13.69
CA HIS A 89 20.20 -1.45 15.06
C HIS A 89 18.78 -0.87 15.14
N ASN A 90 18.26 -0.31 14.05
CA ASN A 90 16.89 0.18 13.95
C ASN A 90 15.83 -0.93 13.71
N ALA A 91 16.23 -2.16 13.42
CA ALA A 91 15.30 -3.24 13.08
C ALA A 91 14.22 -3.49 14.13
N PRO A 92 14.50 -3.49 15.44
CA PRO A 92 13.44 -3.63 16.45
C PRO A 92 12.43 -2.47 16.42
N VAL A 93 12.90 -1.25 16.13
CA VAL A 93 12.04 -0.07 16.00
C VAL A 93 11.13 -0.19 14.77
N PHE A 94 11.64 -0.71 13.66
CA PHE A 94 10.83 -0.97 12.47
C PHE A 94 9.73 -1.98 12.75
N ALA A 95 10.04 -3.11 13.39
CA ALA A 95 9.04 -4.11 13.75
C ALA A 95 7.96 -3.51 14.68
N TRP A 96 8.36 -2.68 15.63
CA TRP A 96 7.45 -1.95 16.50
C TRP A 96 6.57 -0.96 15.71
N CYS A 97 7.13 -0.21 14.77
CA CYS A 97 6.36 0.70 13.89
C CYS A 97 5.30 -0.05 13.09
N TYR A 98 5.63 -1.22 12.54
CA TYR A 98 4.66 -2.04 11.79
C TYR A 98 3.48 -2.50 12.63
N LYS A 99 3.65 -2.68 13.92
CA LYS A 99 2.60 -3.10 14.85
C LYS A 99 1.74 -1.94 15.34
N ARG A 100 2.32 -0.76 15.53
CA ARG A 100 1.75 0.35 16.30
C ARG A 100 0.40 0.85 15.84
N ILE A 101 0.10 0.81 14.54
CA ILE A 101 -1.20 1.27 14.04
C ILE A 101 -2.36 0.45 14.64
N GLY A 102 -2.15 -0.85 14.85
CA GLY A 102 -3.11 -1.74 15.48
C GLY A 102 -3.29 -1.51 16.99
N GLU A 103 -2.38 -0.78 17.62
CA GLU A 103 -2.46 -0.35 19.02
C GLU A 103 -3.05 1.06 19.13
N PHE A 104 -2.55 2.01 18.34
CA PHE A 104 -2.97 3.41 18.41
C PHE A 104 -4.40 3.64 17.98
N VAL A 105 -4.88 2.99 16.93
CA VAL A 105 -6.26 3.20 16.47
C VAL A 105 -7.27 2.81 17.55
N PRO A 106 -7.20 1.61 18.17
CA PRO A 106 -8.09 1.28 19.28
C PRO A 106 -7.94 2.18 20.49
N GLN A 107 -6.70 2.59 20.84
CA GLN A 107 -6.46 3.51 21.94
C GLN A 107 -7.16 4.85 21.71
N LEU A 108 -6.95 5.47 20.55
CA LEU A 108 -7.56 6.76 20.21
C LEU A 108 -9.09 6.68 20.16
N LEU A 109 -9.65 5.57 19.67
CA LEU A 109 -11.09 5.34 19.72
C LEU A 109 -11.60 5.27 21.18
N GLY A 110 -10.85 4.58 22.06
CA GLY A 110 -11.15 4.51 23.50
C GLY A 110 -11.11 5.89 24.19
N GLU A 111 -10.32 6.81 23.67
CA GLU A 111 -10.25 8.21 24.11
C GLU A 111 -11.34 9.11 23.48
N GLY A 112 -12.27 8.53 22.72
CA GLY A 112 -13.32 9.27 22.01
C GLY A 112 -12.84 10.05 20.79
N LYS A 113 -11.62 9.75 20.28
CA LYS A 113 -11.09 10.35 19.04
C LYS A 113 -11.59 9.58 17.81
N GLN A 114 -11.42 10.17 16.64
CA GLN A 114 -11.79 9.57 15.36
C GLN A 114 -10.55 9.47 14.45
N PRO A 115 -9.61 8.53 14.73
CA PRO A 115 -8.41 8.39 13.93
C PRO A 115 -8.74 7.95 12.49
N ARG A 116 -7.96 8.42 11.53
CA ARG A 116 -7.98 7.97 10.14
C ARG A 116 -6.55 7.90 9.63
N ALA A 117 -6.22 6.79 8.98
CA ALA A 117 -4.94 6.60 8.34
C ALA A 117 -5.08 5.73 7.09
N MET A 118 -4.22 5.94 6.11
CA MET A 118 -4.01 5.02 5.01
C MET A 118 -2.78 4.16 5.28
N LEU A 119 -2.87 2.87 5.00
CA LEU A 119 -1.77 1.92 5.16
C LEU A 119 -1.43 1.27 3.83
N GLU A 120 -0.15 1.14 3.57
CA GLU A 120 0.40 0.38 2.46
C GLU A 120 1.52 -0.52 2.99
N TYR A 121 1.33 -1.84 2.87
CA TYR A 121 2.32 -2.85 3.24
C TYR A 121 2.61 -3.74 2.05
N SER A 122 3.88 -3.84 1.66
CA SER A 122 4.26 -4.77 0.59
C SER A 122 4.02 -6.23 0.97
N GLY A 123 3.75 -7.06 -0.02
CA GLY A 123 3.55 -8.50 0.22
C GLY A 123 4.80 -9.18 0.77
N THR A 124 5.98 -8.74 0.34
CA THR A 124 7.27 -9.23 0.87
C THR A 124 7.45 -8.91 2.34
N LEU A 125 7.01 -7.73 2.81
CA LEU A 125 7.01 -7.42 4.24
C LEU A 125 6.07 -8.34 5.02
N LEU A 126 4.81 -8.50 4.56
CA LEU A 126 3.83 -9.35 5.23
C LEU A 126 4.31 -10.80 5.30
N HIS A 127 4.89 -11.33 4.22
CA HIS A 127 5.49 -12.66 4.19
C HIS A 127 6.70 -12.74 5.13
N GLY A 128 7.60 -11.77 5.09
CA GLY A 128 8.79 -11.74 5.96
C GLY A 128 8.42 -11.72 7.45
N LEU A 129 7.41 -10.98 7.85
CA LEU A 129 6.90 -10.96 9.22
C LEU A 129 6.40 -12.36 9.66
N ARG A 130 5.74 -13.10 8.75
CA ARG A 130 5.33 -14.48 9.02
C ARG A 130 6.51 -15.43 9.16
N GLN A 131 7.51 -15.35 8.25
CA GLN A 131 8.75 -16.14 8.35
C GLN A 131 9.49 -15.91 9.66
N MET A 132 9.48 -14.67 10.16
CA MET A 132 10.14 -14.29 11.41
C MET A 132 9.34 -14.67 12.67
N GLY A 133 8.12 -15.20 12.52
CA GLY A 133 7.24 -15.50 13.66
C GLY A 133 6.64 -14.25 14.32
N CYS A 134 6.66 -13.09 13.66
CA CYS A 134 6.05 -11.84 14.16
C CYS A 134 4.51 -11.88 14.04
N HIS A 135 3.90 -12.91 14.64
CA HIS A 135 2.44 -13.12 14.57
C HIS A 135 1.67 -11.98 15.21
N ASP A 136 2.20 -11.40 16.27
CA ASP A 136 1.61 -10.28 17.00
C ASP A 136 1.46 -9.02 16.13
N VAL A 137 2.36 -8.78 15.18
CA VAL A 137 2.22 -7.69 14.19
C VAL A 137 1.03 -7.96 13.27
N ILE A 138 0.95 -9.16 12.72
CA ILE A 138 -0.15 -9.54 11.82
C ILE A 138 -1.50 -9.53 12.57
N ASP A 139 -1.55 -10.00 13.81
CA ASP A 139 -2.78 -9.99 14.62
C ASP A 139 -3.22 -8.56 14.93
N SER A 140 -2.27 -7.66 15.21
CA SER A 140 -2.51 -6.24 15.38
C SER A 140 -3.11 -5.60 14.12
N LEU A 141 -2.55 -5.92 12.95
CA LEU A 141 -3.08 -5.46 11.65
C LEU A 141 -4.46 -6.08 11.36
N LYS A 142 -4.68 -7.37 11.67
CA LYS A 142 -6.00 -8.01 11.53
C LYS A 142 -7.06 -7.30 12.36
N ARG A 143 -6.72 -6.87 13.56
CA ARG A 143 -7.65 -6.13 14.43
C ARG A 143 -8.17 -4.86 13.74
N VAL A 144 -7.30 -4.03 13.20
CA VAL A 144 -7.72 -2.77 12.53
C VAL A 144 -8.29 -2.99 11.13
N THR A 145 -8.08 -4.15 10.54
CA THR A 145 -8.56 -4.46 9.19
C THR A 145 -9.90 -5.19 9.18
N CYS A 146 -10.11 -6.09 10.14
CA CYS A 146 -11.24 -7.04 10.10
C CYS A 146 -12.32 -6.75 11.14
N ASP A 147 -12.00 -6.04 12.23
CA ASP A 147 -12.99 -5.73 13.27
C ASP A 147 -14.04 -4.74 12.74
N PRO A 148 -15.35 -5.12 12.75
CA PRO A 148 -16.44 -4.26 12.27
C PRO A 148 -16.52 -2.88 12.92
N ALA A 149 -16.05 -2.76 14.16
CA ALA A 149 -16.08 -1.50 14.91
C ALA A 149 -14.92 -0.56 14.54
N ILE A 150 -13.85 -1.07 13.92
CA ILE A 150 -12.58 -0.34 13.79
C ILE A 150 -12.13 -0.19 12.34
N TRP A 151 -12.43 -1.14 11.45
CA TRP A 151 -11.89 -1.18 10.08
C TRP A 151 -12.05 0.13 9.30
N HIS A 152 -13.10 0.89 9.58
CA HIS A 152 -13.37 2.16 8.91
C HIS A 152 -12.37 3.28 9.27
N CYS A 153 -11.52 3.07 10.27
CA CYS A 153 -10.45 4.00 10.64
C CYS A 153 -9.20 3.84 9.79
N VAL A 154 -9.09 2.72 9.04
CA VAL A 154 -7.91 2.39 8.27
C VAL A 154 -8.30 2.08 6.83
N GLU A 155 -7.82 2.88 5.89
CA GLU A 155 -7.94 2.61 4.46
C GLU A 155 -6.64 1.97 3.96
N TRP A 156 -6.74 0.74 3.42
CA TRP A 156 -5.62 0.08 2.82
C TRP A 156 -5.41 0.53 1.38
N LEU A 157 -4.16 0.72 1.01
CA LEU A 157 -3.72 0.95 -0.36
C LEU A 157 -3.11 -0.33 -0.91
N GLY A 158 -3.52 -0.72 -2.11
CA GLY A 158 -2.82 -1.76 -2.86
C GLY A 158 -1.45 -1.26 -3.31
N CYS A 159 -0.52 -2.18 -3.49
CA CYS A 159 0.81 -1.90 -4.02
C CYS A 159 1.33 -3.14 -4.79
N PRO A 160 2.46 -3.06 -5.50
CA PRO A 160 3.10 -4.24 -6.06
C PRO A 160 3.60 -5.18 -4.95
N TRP A 161 3.33 -6.49 -5.06
CA TRP A 161 3.67 -7.49 -4.03
C TRP A 161 5.13 -7.44 -3.58
N GLY A 162 6.05 -7.38 -4.57
CA GLY A 162 7.50 -7.33 -4.34
C GLY A 162 8.09 -5.93 -4.46
N HIS A 163 7.26 -4.87 -4.27
CA HIS A 163 7.70 -3.47 -4.41
C HIS A 163 8.30 -3.14 -5.79
N ALA A 164 7.77 -3.76 -6.85
CA ALA A 164 8.21 -3.51 -8.21
C ALA A 164 7.95 -2.05 -8.63
N VAL A 165 8.97 -1.38 -9.13
CA VAL A 165 8.90 0.01 -9.60
C VAL A 165 8.35 0.02 -11.02
N ALA A 166 7.15 0.55 -11.21
CA ALA A 166 6.39 0.42 -12.47
C ALA A 166 7.16 0.86 -13.72
N PRO A 167 7.91 1.99 -13.75
CA PRO A 167 8.69 2.39 -14.93
C PRO A 167 9.78 1.43 -15.38
N SER A 168 10.29 0.60 -14.47
CA SER A 168 11.42 -0.32 -14.71
C SER A 168 11.02 -1.79 -14.70
N THR A 169 9.73 -2.08 -14.57
CA THR A 169 9.19 -3.45 -14.53
C THR A 169 8.44 -3.74 -15.83
N PRO A 170 8.68 -4.89 -16.50
CA PRO A 170 7.88 -5.28 -17.65
C PRO A 170 6.38 -5.24 -17.32
N VAL A 171 5.56 -4.76 -18.26
CA VAL A 171 4.13 -4.50 -18.03
C VAL A 171 3.40 -5.74 -17.49
N GLN A 172 3.69 -6.91 -18.03
CA GLN A 172 3.06 -8.16 -17.60
C GLN A 172 3.46 -8.54 -16.17
N ASP A 173 4.73 -8.38 -15.84
CA ASP A 173 5.25 -8.67 -14.51
C ASP A 173 4.66 -7.70 -13.47
N PHE A 174 4.54 -6.42 -13.83
CA PHE A 174 3.86 -5.45 -12.98
C PHE A 174 2.41 -5.85 -12.69
N ALA A 175 1.67 -6.29 -13.69
CA ALA A 175 0.30 -6.78 -13.51
C ALA A 175 0.24 -8.01 -12.59
N TRP A 176 1.22 -8.92 -12.67
CA TRP A 176 1.33 -10.05 -11.74
C TRP A 176 1.63 -9.59 -10.32
N HIS A 177 2.49 -8.62 -10.12
CA HIS A 177 2.77 -8.06 -8.79
C HIS A 177 1.51 -7.46 -8.14
N VAL A 178 0.68 -6.77 -8.89
CA VAL A 178 -0.58 -6.19 -8.39
C VAL A 178 -1.55 -7.30 -7.98
N LYS A 179 -1.76 -8.30 -8.83
CA LYS A 179 -2.64 -9.44 -8.54
C LYS A 179 -2.13 -10.29 -7.37
N ALA A 180 -0.84 -10.56 -7.32
CA ALA A 180 -0.21 -11.30 -6.23
C ALA A 180 -0.42 -10.60 -4.87
N TRP A 181 -0.34 -9.27 -4.84
CA TRP A 181 -0.64 -8.50 -3.64
C TRP A 181 -2.10 -8.70 -3.20
N GLN A 182 -3.05 -8.59 -4.11
CA GLN A 182 -4.47 -8.78 -3.80
C GLN A 182 -4.76 -10.18 -3.26
N HIS A 183 -4.15 -11.23 -3.84
CA HIS A 183 -4.32 -12.61 -3.37
C HIS A 183 -3.75 -12.79 -1.97
N HIS A 184 -2.51 -12.36 -1.74
CA HIS A 184 -1.85 -12.49 -0.45
C HIS A 184 -2.58 -11.71 0.64
N PHE A 185 -2.99 -10.48 0.33
CA PHE A 185 -3.79 -9.66 1.24
C PHE A 185 -5.12 -10.34 1.60
N ALA A 186 -5.83 -10.89 0.60
CA ALA A 186 -7.07 -11.61 0.84
C ALA A 186 -6.87 -12.91 1.63
N ALA A 187 -5.74 -13.58 1.45
CA ALA A 187 -5.39 -14.79 2.22
C ALA A 187 -5.13 -14.45 3.71
N ILE A 188 -4.54 -13.29 4.00
CA ILE A 188 -4.28 -12.85 5.37
C ILE A 188 -5.52 -12.24 6.02
N PHE A 189 -6.22 -11.32 5.34
CA PHE A 189 -7.26 -10.46 5.91
C PHE A 189 -8.68 -10.80 5.45
N GLY A 190 -8.83 -11.67 4.46
CA GLY A 190 -10.11 -12.13 3.93
C GLY A 190 -10.59 -11.34 2.69
N LEU A 191 -11.56 -11.93 1.99
CA LEU A 191 -12.14 -11.39 0.76
C LEU A 191 -12.87 -10.06 0.99
N ASP A 192 -13.55 -9.91 2.13
CA ASP A 192 -14.24 -8.65 2.47
C ASP A 192 -13.25 -7.51 2.66
N ALA A 193 -12.07 -7.79 3.21
CA ALA A 193 -11.02 -6.79 3.40
C ALA A 193 -10.43 -6.34 2.06
N VAL A 194 -10.06 -7.27 1.16
CA VAL A 194 -9.52 -6.90 -0.16
C VAL A 194 -10.56 -6.14 -1.01
N GLY A 195 -11.84 -6.47 -0.88
CA GLY A 195 -12.91 -5.74 -1.56
C GLY A 195 -12.98 -4.26 -1.15
N ARG A 196 -12.54 -3.91 0.06
CA ARG A 196 -12.51 -2.51 0.52
C ARG A 196 -11.28 -1.73 0.05
N VAL A 197 -10.27 -2.37 -0.52
CA VAL A 197 -9.08 -1.69 -1.02
C VAL A 197 -9.37 -1.06 -2.37
N GLN A 198 -9.50 0.27 -2.40
CA GLN A 198 -9.90 1.03 -3.60
C GLN A 198 -8.78 1.93 -4.13
N GLY A 199 -7.83 2.29 -3.29
CA GLY A 199 -6.67 3.10 -3.64
C GLY A 199 -5.43 2.26 -3.93
N PHE A 200 -4.54 2.80 -4.74
CA PHE A 200 -3.26 2.18 -5.06
C PHE A 200 -2.10 3.16 -4.82
N SER A 201 -1.03 2.65 -4.23
CA SER A 201 0.23 3.37 -4.03
C SER A 201 1.32 2.71 -4.88
N PRO A 202 1.81 3.35 -5.93
CA PRO A 202 2.91 2.81 -6.72
C PRO A 202 4.20 2.86 -5.91
N SER A 203 5.03 1.83 -6.05
CA SER A 203 6.34 1.76 -5.41
C SER A 203 7.17 2.99 -5.74
N GLU A 204 7.79 3.61 -4.72
CA GLU A 204 8.54 4.87 -4.82
C GLU A 204 7.69 6.04 -5.40
N MET A 205 6.37 5.88 -5.44
CA MET A 205 5.44 6.78 -6.13
C MET A 205 5.85 7.08 -7.59
N ALA A 206 6.59 6.15 -8.20
CA ALA A 206 7.10 6.30 -9.55
C ALA A 206 6.02 5.95 -10.57
N LEU A 207 5.70 6.91 -11.43
CA LEU A 207 4.79 6.71 -12.56
C LEU A 207 5.58 6.51 -13.86
N PRO A 208 5.12 5.59 -14.74
CA PRO A 208 5.68 5.48 -16.08
C PRO A 208 5.41 6.75 -16.90
N ASN A 209 6.41 7.18 -17.65
CA ASN A 209 6.29 8.32 -18.59
C ASN A 209 6.25 7.88 -20.07
N HIS A 210 6.53 6.60 -20.37
CA HIS A 210 6.31 6.07 -21.72
C HIS A 210 4.82 5.84 -21.94
N PRO A 211 4.21 6.31 -23.04
CA PRO A 211 2.76 6.28 -23.26
C PRO A 211 2.15 4.88 -23.07
N ASP A 212 2.75 3.85 -23.68
CA ASP A 212 2.23 2.48 -23.62
C ASP A 212 2.36 1.88 -22.21
N VAL A 213 3.43 2.19 -21.50
CA VAL A 213 3.64 1.71 -20.12
C VAL A 213 2.70 2.43 -19.17
N ALA A 214 2.49 3.74 -19.34
CA ALA A 214 1.54 4.53 -18.56
C ALA A 214 0.10 4.06 -18.77
N TYR A 215 -0.28 3.84 -20.04
CA TYR A 215 -1.58 3.25 -20.38
C TYR A 215 -1.77 1.89 -19.71
N ALA A 216 -0.81 0.98 -19.87
CA ALA A 216 -0.87 -0.36 -19.30
C ALA A 216 -0.89 -0.35 -17.77
N PHE A 217 -0.17 0.57 -17.13
CA PHE A 217 -0.22 0.79 -15.70
C PHE A 217 -1.65 1.13 -15.24
N VAL A 218 -2.26 2.17 -15.81
CA VAL A 218 -3.62 2.58 -15.44
C VAL A 218 -4.64 1.49 -15.76
N LYS A 219 -4.50 0.84 -16.92
CA LYS A 219 -5.37 -0.27 -17.33
C LYS A 219 -5.29 -1.45 -16.35
N THR A 220 -4.09 -1.81 -15.88
CA THR A 220 -3.89 -2.84 -14.87
C THR A 220 -4.62 -2.49 -13.57
N LEU A 221 -4.51 -1.24 -13.11
CA LEU A 221 -5.20 -0.81 -11.90
C LEU A 221 -6.73 -0.89 -12.05
N GLN A 222 -7.27 -0.45 -13.19
CA GLN A 222 -8.69 -0.56 -13.49
C GLN A 222 -9.16 -2.04 -13.49
N ASP A 223 -8.42 -2.92 -14.18
CA ASP A 223 -8.75 -4.34 -14.31
C ASP A 223 -8.69 -5.06 -12.96
N CYS A 224 -7.81 -4.62 -12.07
CA CYS A 224 -7.74 -5.07 -10.67
C CYS A 224 -8.74 -4.38 -9.74
N GLY A 225 -9.57 -3.44 -10.25
CA GLY A 225 -10.66 -2.80 -9.53
C GLY A 225 -10.26 -1.63 -8.65
N PHE A 226 -9.05 -1.10 -8.78
CA PHE A 226 -8.66 0.13 -8.11
C PHE A 226 -9.37 1.32 -8.74
N ARG A 227 -9.77 2.28 -7.91
CA ARG A 227 -10.55 3.45 -8.30
C ARG A 227 -9.73 4.74 -8.31
N TRP A 228 -8.64 4.76 -7.55
CA TRP A 228 -7.77 5.91 -7.45
C TRP A 228 -6.32 5.49 -7.18
N VAL A 229 -5.39 6.36 -7.54
CA VAL A 229 -3.96 6.16 -7.38
C VAL A 229 -3.33 7.37 -6.70
N LEU A 230 -2.39 7.11 -5.81
CA LEU A 230 -1.58 8.16 -5.20
C LEU A 230 -0.44 8.52 -6.17
N VAL A 231 -0.26 9.81 -6.45
CA VAL A 231 0.78 10.30 -7.39
C VAL A 231 1.55 11.45 -6.79
N GLN A 232 2.81 11.61 -7.19
CA GLN A 232 3.57 12.78 -6.83
C GLN A 232 3.27 13.95 -7.78
N GLU A 233 3.32 15.15 -7.25
CA GLU A 233 3.03 16.38 -7.99
C GLU A 233 3.85 16.53 -9.28
N HIS A 234 5.12 16.18 -9.26
CA HIS A 234 6.02 16.34 -10.42
C HIS A 234 5.93 15.20 -11.44
N THR A 235 5.12 14.17 -11.17
CA THR A 235 4.94 13.05 -12.10
C THR A 235 3.71 13.19 -12.99
N VAL A 236 2.95 14.25 -12.82
CA VAL A 236 1.71 14.53 -13.57
C VAL A 236 1.69 15.96 -14.09
N GLU A 237 1.08 16.16 -15.25
CA GLU A 237 0.99 17.46 -15.93
C GLU A 237 -0.40 17.69 -16.50
N GLN A 238 -0.74 18.95 -16.75
CA GLN A 238 -1.96 19.33 -17.47
C GLN A 238 -1.73 19.26 -18.98
N PRO A 239 -2.62 18.61 -19.77
CA PRO A 239 -2.47 18.53 -21.21
C PRO A 239 -2.40 19.91 -21.92
N ALA A 240 -3.03 20.93 -21.32
CA ALA A 240 -3.15 22.25 -21.92
C ALA A 240 -1.82 23.04 -21.96
N ASN A 241 -0.92 22.82 -21.02
CA ASN A 241 0.26 23.67 -20.83
C ASN A 241 1.53 22.92 -20.39
N GLY A 242 1.47 21.62 -20.13
CA GLY A 242 2.59 20.82 -19.63
C GLY A 242 3.04 21.17 -18.20
N HIS A 243 2.27 21.97 -17.48
CA HIS A 243 2.56 22.30 -16.08
C HIS A 243 1.82 21.38 -15.12
N GLY A 244 2.27 21.30 -13.88
CA GLY A 244 1.58 20.58 -12.83
C GLY A 244 0.18 21.14 -12.56
N PRO A 245 -0.76 20.32 -12.01
CA PRO A 245 -2.12 20.76 -11.74
C PRO A 245 -2.19 21.94 -10.75
N GLU A 246 -3.04 22.92 -11.04
CA GLU A 246 -3.17 24.12 -10.18
C GLU A 246 -3.84 23.82 -8.83
N LYS A 247 -4.89 22.98 -8.84
CA LYS A 247 -5.69 22.65 -7.64
C LYS A 247 -5.28 21.29 -7.08
N LYS A 248 -4.02 21.15 -6.67
CA LYS A 248 -3.40 19.88 -6.25
C LYS A 248 -4.12 19.21 -5.08
N HIS A 249 -4.82 19.95 -4.26
CA HIS A 249 -5.59 19.44 -3.11
C HIS A 249 -6.92 18.76 -3.49
N LEU A 250 -7.30 18.81 -4.76
CA LEU A 250 -8.49 18.14 -5.26
C LEU A 250 -8.13 16.84 -5.98
N PRO A 251 -9.04 15.85 -6.03
CA PRO A 251 -8.89 14.71 -6.91
C PRO A 251 -8.89 15.14 -8.38
N HIS A 252 -8.02 14.52 -9.18
CA HIS A 252 -7.91 14.76 -10.61
C HIS A 252 -8.19 13.49 -11.39
N ARG A 253 -8.60 13.64 -12.64
CA ARG A 253 -8.69 12.55 -13.59
C ARG A 253 -7.34 12.40 -14.28
N LEU A 254 -6.61 11.32 -13.97
CA LEU A 254 -5.40 10.94 -14.68
C LEU A 254 -5.79 10.17 -15.94
N VAL A 255 -5.39 10.67 -17.08
CA VAL A 255 -5.64 10.05 -18.39
C VAL A 255 -4.32 9.68 -19.03
N CYS A 256 -4.16 8.43 -19.41
CA CYS A 256 -3.01 7.93 -20.14
C CYS A 256 -3.45 7.46 -21.52
N THR A 257 -2.74 7.90 -22.57
CA THR A 257 -3.02 7.53 -23.96
C THR A 257 -1.84 6.73 -24.51
N SER A 258 -2.10 5.54 -25.06
CA SER A 258 -1.09 4.70 -25.70
C SER A 258 -0.60 5.30 -27.02
N SER A 259 0.50 4.78 -27.55
CA SER A 259 1.01 5.14 -28.88
C SER A 259 0.03 4.79 -30.00
N THR A 260 -0.91 3.86 -29.77
CA THR A 260 -1.98 3.46 -30.69
C THR A 260 -3.27 4.27 -30.52
N GLY A 261 -3.31 5.22 -29.58
CA GLY A 261 -4.46 6.09 -29.33
C GLY A 261 -5.50 5.52 -28.35
N GLU A 262 -5.25 4.37 -27.76
CA GLU A 262 -6.12 3.83 -26.70
C GLU A 262 -5.95 4.64 -25.41
N THR A 263 -7.04 4.84 -24.67
CA THR A 263 -7.02 5.63 -23.43
C THR A 263 -7.45 4.79 -22.24
N ALA A 264 -6.79 5.03 -21.10
CA ALA A 264 -7.19 4.54 -19.79
C ALA A 264 -7.18 5.71 -18.80
N GLU A 265 -8.10 5.71 -17.85
CA GLU A 265 -8.22 6.80 -16.88
C GLU A 265 -8.49 6.30 -15.47
N ILE A 266 -7.96 6.99 -14.47
CA ILE A 266 -8.17 6.71 -13.06
C ILE A 266 -8.18 8.02 -12.27
N ILE A 267 -8.79 8.04 -11.10
CA ILE A 267 -8.68 9.21 -10.21
C ILE A 267 -7.28 9.26 -9.62
N ALA A 268 -6.62 10.41 -9.72
CA ALA A 268 -5.34 10.70 -9.07
C ALA A 268 -5.54 11.57 -7.84
N ILE A 269 -4.93 11.16 -6.73
CA ILE A 269 -4.77 11.97 -5.53
C ILE A 269 -3.32 12.43 -5.49
N ILE A 270 -3.10 13.73 -5.51
CA ILE A 270 -1.77 14.32 -5.65
C ILE A 270 -1.16 14.53 -4.26
N LYS A 271 0.00 13.91 -4.04
CA LYS A 271 0.88 14.25 -2.92
C LYS A 271 1.70 15.48 -3.31
N THR A 272 1.46 16.59 -2.63
CA THR A 272 2.23 17.81 -2.82
C THR A 272 3.64 17.65 -2.25
N GLN A 273 4.61 18.26 -2.93
CA GLN A 273 6.01 18.29 -2.50
C GLN A 273 6.37 19.72 -2.08
N GLY A 274 6.08 20.06 -0.84
CA GLY A 274 6.65 21.25 -0.23
C GLY A 274 7.98 20.92 0.48
N SER A 275 8.69 21.94 0.92
CA SER A 275 9.88 21.80 1.79
C SER A 275 9.57 21.00 3.06
N ASP A 276 8.33 21.03 3.50
CA ASP A 276 7.82 20.40 4.72
C ASP A 276 7.38 18.96 4.54
N THR A 277 7.35 18.44 3.31
CA THR A 277 6.92 17.06 3.02
C THR A 277 8.08 16.07 2.96
N LYS A 278 9.26 16.43 3.44
CA LYS A 278 10.45 15.56 3.51
C LYS A 278 10.37 14.49 4.61
N LEU A 279 9.21 14.13 5.06
CA LEU A 279 9.00 12.99 5.97
C LEU A 279 9.22 11.67 5.23
N VAL A 280 10.43 11.48 4.70
CA VAL A 280 10.76 10.33 3.83
C VAL A 280 11.28 9.15 4.64
N ALA A 281 11.85 9.39 5.82
CA ALA A 281 12.33 8.34 6.69
C ALA A 281 11.33 8.05 7.82
N GLN A 282 11.17 6.79 8.17
CA GLN A 282 10.25 6.34 9.22
C GLN A 282 10.54 7.01 10.59
N MET A 283 11.78 7.34 10.85
CA MET A 283 12.21 7.98 12.10
C MET A 283 12.11 9.50 12.08
N GLN A 284 12.00 10.11 10.92
CA GLN A 284 12.00 11.58 10.80
C GLN A 284 10.80 12.23 11.51
N PRO A 285 9.56 11.74 11.40
CA PRO A 285 8.44 12.28 12.16
C PRO A 285 8.65 12.26 13.67
N TYR A 286 9.34 11.23 14.18
CA TYR A 286 9.66 11.13 15.61
C TYR A 286 10.67 12.21 16.04
N TYR A 287 11.72 12.42 15.27
CA TYR A 287 12.74 13.43 15.58
C TYR A 287 12.19 14.85 15.44
N GLU A 288 11.41 15.12 14.41
CA GLU A 288 10.77 16.42 14.21
C GLU A 288 9.75 16.73 15.30
N ALA A 289 8.88 15.80 15.65
CA ALA A 289 7.94 15.98 16.75
C ALA A 289 8.63 16.19 18.11
N LYS A 290 9.84 15.64 18.30
CA LYS A 290 10.62 15.85 19.52
C LYS A 290 11.33 17.20 19.55
N SER A 291 11.54 17.83 18.40
CA SER A 291 12.19 19.16 18.29
C SER A 291 11.21 20.33 18.40
N LEU A 292 9.91 20.07 18.33
CA LEU A 292 8.82 21.02 18.53
C LEU A 292 8.39 21.05 20.00
#